data_23540a15a8e12d1bd905becd914421b5
#
_entry.id   23540a15a8e12d1bd905becd914421b5
#
_cell.length_a   1.000
_cell.length_b   1.000
_cell.length_c   1.000
_cell.angle_alpha   90.00
_cell.angle_beta   90.00
_cell.angle_gamma   90.00
#
_symmetry.space_group_name_H-M   'P 1'
#
loop_
_entity.id
_entity.type
_entity.pdbx_description
1 polymer ?
#
loop_
_entity_poly.entity_id
_entity_poly.type
_entity_poly.pdbx_seq_one_letter_code
_entity_poly.pdbx_strand_id
1 'polypeptide(L)'
;KEIMSKANRKIELDSYKAFYKLIAGCNVVLDLIDEVTGEENIKTRVRGEALVLRSFYYFNLINLYAYPYNAPNAPHGNSKGIPLKLTSEIAPTNVPCSNVSVVYDRIIKDIEEGIACLTKIEAKGSKYRIGINAAHLLASRYYLFMENWEKVKEHTSALIDFYGGKLPIFNMTTVNYPTQLNFLNSYTFPFFFKVDNSEILFFYSTSNENALMNSSWMSEAFQASTALISCFQSNDQRLNG
;
A
#
# COMPACT_ATOMS: atom_id res chain seq x y z
N LYS A 1 -6.08 20.09 -6.97
CA LYS A 1 -7.52 20.47 -6.83
C LYS A 1 -8.13 21.00 -8.12
N GLU A 2 -7.39 21.69 -8.98
CA GLU A 2 -7.95 22.31 -10.20
C GLU A 2 -8.07 21.36 -11.41
N ILE A 3 -7.25 20.33 -11.51
CA ILE A 3 -7.27 19.38 -12.65
C ILE A 3 -8.52 18.51 -12.65
N MET A 4 -9.10 18.26 -11.48
CA MET A 4 -10.28 17.41 -11.31
C MET A 4 -11.62 18.15 -11.29
N SER A 5 -11.61 19.48 -11.25
CA SER A 5 -12.84 20.29 -11.09
C SER A 5 -13.53 20.69 -12.41
N LYS A 6 -12.91 20.49 -13.58
CA LYS A 6 -13.43 20.96 -14.87
C LYS A 6 -14.35 20.01 -15.63
N ALA A 7 -14.49 18.79 -15.17
CA ALA A 7 -15.51 17.89 -15.72
C ALA A 7 -16.65 17.79 -14.70
N ASN A 8 -17.88 17.95 -15.13
CA ASN A 8 -19.12 17.73 -14.36
C ASN A 8 -19.29 16.30 -13.79
N ARG A 9 -18.20 15.64 -13.49
CA ARG A 9 -18.10 14.34 -12.84
C ARG A 9 -17.53 14.58 -11.46
N LYS A 10 -18.42 14.64 -10.46
CA LYS A 10 -18.06 14.51 -9.04
C LYS A 10 -17.46 13.13 -8.78
N ILE A 11 -16.21 12.91 -9.15
CA ILE A 11 -15.42 11.87 -8.54
C ILE A 11 -14.92 12.50 -7.25
N GLU A 12 -15.66 12.29 -6.17
CA GLU A 12 -15.19 12.64 -4.84
C GLU A 12 -14.13 11.62 -4.44
N LEU A 13 -12.91 11.81 -4.93
CA LEU A 13 -11.72 11.13 -4.42
C LEU A 13 -11.30 11.80 -3.11
N ASP A 14 -12.14 11.68 -2.08
CA ASP A 14 -11.79 12.07 -0.73
C ASP A 14 -11.02 10.92 -0.05
N SER A 15 -9.79 10.70 -0.54
CA SER A 15 -8.90 9.69 0.03
C SER A 15 -8.59 9.97 1.50
N TYR A 16 -8.56 11.22 1.92
CA TYR A 16 -8.35 11.59 3.33
C TYR A 16 -9.43 10.99 4.22
N LYS A 17 -10.70 11.25 3.91
CA LYS A 17 -11.84 10.72 4.66
C LYS A 17 -11.91 9.19 4.59
N ALA A 18 -11.65 8.63 3.40
CA ALA A 18 -11.68 7.18 3.20
C ALA A 18 -10.64 6.47 4.08
N PHE A 19 -9.39 6.92 4.10
CA PHE A 19 -8.34 6.32 4.93
C PHE A 19 -8.62 6.49 6.43
N TYR A 20 -9.08 7.65 6.89
CA TYR A 20 -9.42 7.81 8.30
C TYR A 20 -10.59 6.93 8.74
N LYS A 21 -11.57 6.65 7.86
CA LYS A 21 -12.62 5.68 8.14
C LYS A 21 -12.05 4.26 8.33
N LEU A 22 -11.09 3.87 7.49
CA LEU A 22 -10.42 2.57 7.59
C LEU A 22 -9.54 2.48 8.86
N ILE A 23 -8.82 3.57 9.20
CA ILE A 23 -8.07 3.68 10.45
C ILE A 23 -8.98 3.54 11.67
N ALA A 24 -10.15 4.19 11.64
CA ALA A 24 -11.12 4.05 12.73
C ALA A 24 -11.58 2.58 12.89
N GLY A 25 -11.79 1.86 11.80
CA GLY A 25 -12.08 0.43 11.85
C GLY A 25 -10.96 -0.39 12.49
N CYS A 26 -9.69 -0.10 12.13
CA CYS A 26 -8.54 -0.75 12.78
C CYS A 26 -8.48 -0.44 14.28
N ASN A 27 -8.75 0.82 14.68
CA ASN A 27 -8.74 1.22 16.08
C ASN A 27 -9.83 0.48 16.88
N VAL A 28 -11.04 0.33 16.34
CA VAL A 28 -12.11 -0.46 17.00
C VAL A 28 -11.64 -1.89 17.27
N VAL A 29 -11.00 -2.52 16.28
CA VAL A 29 -10.46 -3.88 16.47
C VAL A 29 -9.40 -3.89 17.56
N LEU A 30 -8.45 -2.96 17.54
CA LEU A 30 -7.32 -2.92 18.48
C LEU A 30 -7.75 -2.59 19.90
N ASP A 31 -8.78 -1.76 20.07
CA ASP A 31 -9.30 -1.40 21.39
C ASP A 31 -10.11 -2.55 22.03
N LEU A 32 -10.83 -3.35 21.23
CA LEU A 32 -11.77 -4.34 21.75
C LEU A 32 -11.25 -5.79 21.68
N ILE A 33 -10.15 -6.07 20.97
CA ILE A 33 -9.72 -7.45 20.69
C ILE A 33 -9.41 -8.26 21.97
N ASP A 34 -9.03 -7.62 23.06
CA ASP A 34 -8.74 -8.27 24.34
C ASP A 34 -10.00 -8.65 25.09
N GLU A 35 -11.11 -7.92 24.87
CA GLU A 35 -12.40 -8.16 25.53
C GLU A 35 -13.20 -9.27 24.85
N VAL A 36 -12.88 -9.59 23.59
CA VAL A 36 -13.60 -10.60 22.81
C VAL A 36 -13.25 -12.00 23.26
N THR A 37 -14.24 -12.85 23.45
CA THR A 37 -14.03 -14.29 23.67
C THR A 37 -13.69 -15.00 22.36
N GLY A 38 -12.64 -15.83 22.37
CA GLY A 38 -12.21 -16.58 21.20
C GLY A 38 -10.83 -17.21 21.39
N GLU A 39 -10.40 -17.96 20.40
CA GLU A 39 -9.06 -18.58 20.39
C GLU A 39 -7.96 -17.52 20.31
N GLU A 40 -6.95 -17.63 21.17
CA GLU A 40 -5.84 -16.67 21.24
C GLU A 40 -5.07 -16.53 19.92
N ASN A 41 -4.94 -17.60 19.15
CA ASN A 41 -4.30 -17.53 17.83
C ASN A 41 -5.11 -16.70 16.84
N ILE A 42 -6.44 -16.78 16.88
CA ILE A 42 -7.33 -15.97 16.03
C ILE A 42 -7.26 -14.50 16.46
N LYS A 43 -7.31 -14.22 17.76
CA LYS A 43 -7.16 -12.87 18.32
C LYS A 43 -5.81 -12.25 17.94
N THR A 44 -4.72 -13.01 18.10
CA THR A 44 -3.36 -12.58 17.71
C THR A 44 -3.29 -12.27 16.23
N ARG A 45 -3.91 -13.10 15.38
CA ARG A 45 -3.98 -12.86 13.94
C ARG A 45 -4.71 -11.57 13.58
N VAL A 46 -5.90 -11.40 14.14
CA VAL A 46 -6.74 -10.21 13.87
C VAL A 46 -6.05 -8.94 14.35
N ARG A 47 -5.38 -8.99 15.52
CA ARG A 47 -4.56 -7.88 16.02
C ARG A 47 -3.43 -7.55 15.05
N GLY A 48 -2.67 -8.55 14.60
CA GLY A 48 -1.55 -8.36 13.67
C GLY A 48 -2.01 -7.77 12.34
N GLU A 49 -3.09 -8.30 11.76
CA GLU A 49 -3.67 -7.78 10.52
C GLU A 49 -4.16 -6.31 10.69
N ALA A 50 -4.81 -5.98 11.80
CA ALA A 50 -5.27 -4.62 12.07
C ALA A 50 -4.12 -3.62 12.22
N LEU A 51 -3.02 -4.01 12.88
CA LEU A 51 -1.81 -3.19 13.02
C LEU A 51 -1.16 -2.93 11.65
N VAL A 52 -0.97 -3.98 10.84
CA VAL A 52 -0.39 -3.86 9.50
C VAL A 52 -1.27 -2.98 8.60
N LEU A 53 -2.59 -3.15 8.63
CA LEU A 53 -3.51 -2.31 7.86
C LEU A 53 -3.48 -0.86 8.32
N ARG A 54 -3.46 -0.60 9.64
CA ARG A 54 -3.39 0.76 10.16
C ARG A 54 -2.10 1.47 9.74
N SER A 55 -0.97 0.79 9.81
CA SER A 55 0.32 1.31 9.30
C SER A 55 0.23 1.65 7.81
N PHE A 56 -0.38 0.77 7.00
CA PHE A 56 -0.56 0.97 5.57
C PHE A 56 -1.42 2.21 5.26
N TYR A 57 -2.52 2.42 5.99
CA TYR A 57 -3.38 3.57 5.78
C TYR A 57 -2.71 4.87 6.19
N TYR A 58 -1.98 4.90 7.31
CA TYR A 58 -1.19 6.06 7.70
C TYR A 58 -0.05 6.35 6.74
N PHE A 59 0.62 5.33 6.22
CA PHE A 59 1.67 5.50 5.22
C PHE A 59 1.15 6.14 3.93
N ASN A 60 -0.03 5.71 3.45
CA ASN A 60 -0.64 6.35 2.29
C ASN A 60 -1.04 7.80 2.58
N LEU A 61 -1.66 8.07 3.73
CA LEU A 61 -2.05 9.43 4.12
C LEU A 61 -0.86 10.37 4.21
N ILE A 62 0.23 9.96 4.89
CA ILE A 62 1.38 10.83 5.08
C ILE A 62 2.05 11.18 3.75
N ASN A 63 2.13 10.23 2.81
CA ASN A 63 2.74 10.46 1.51
C ASN A 63 1.84 11.30 0.57
N LEU A 64 0.52 11.30 0.76
CA LEU A 64 -0.40 12.11 -0.03
C LEU A 64 -0.57 13.55 0.50
N TYR A 65 -0.41 13.77 1.81
CA TYR A 65 -0.81 15.00 2.47
C TYR A 65 0.30 15.73 3.24
N ALA A 66 1.51 15.19 3.26
CA ALA A 66 2.66 15.82 3.92
C ALA A 66 3.91 15.83 3.02
N TYR A 67 4.97 16.47 3.51
CA TYR A 67 6.28 16.43 2.86
C TYR A 67 6.93 15.05 3.06
N PRO A 68 7.83 14.63 2.14
CA PRO A 68 8.64 13.43 2.34
C PRO A 68 9.41 13.45 3.65
N TYR A 69 9.71 12.26 4.20
CA TYR A 69 10.44 12.13 5.47
C TYR A 69 11.79 12.86 5.47
N ASN A 70 12.55 12.76 4.36
CA ASN A 70 13.84 13.45 4.18
C ASN A 70 13.72 14.60 3.18
N ALA A 71 12.69 15.45 3.33
CA ALA A 71 12.59 16.66 2.52
C ALA A 71 13.80 17.59 2.78
N PRO A 72 14.38 18.20 1.72
CA PRO A 72 15.58 19.04 1.86
C PRO A 72 15.45 20.14 2.91
N ASN A 73 14.26 20.73 3.05
CA ASN A 73 13.99 21.83 3.98
C ASN A 73 13.51 21.36 5.37
N ALA A 74 13.27 20.05 5.54
CA ALA A 74 12.75 19.47 6.77
C ALA A 74 13.20 18.01 6.90
N PRO A 75 14.51 17.75 7.06
CA PRO A 75 15.04 16.40 7.13
C PRO A 75 14.53 15.66 8.37
N HIS A 76 14.52 14.32 8.28
CA HIS A 76 14.09 13.43 9.36
C HIS A 76 12.66 13.68 9.85
N GLY A 77 11.78 14.06 8.94
CA GLY A 77 10.36 14.26 9.24
C GLY A 77 10.06 15.47 10.13
N ASN A 78 10.96 16.46 10.18
CA ASN A 78 10.76 17.70 10.92
C ASN A 78 9.83 18.68 10.20
N SER A 79 8.75 18.21 9.66
CA SER A 79 7.70 19.01 9.02
C SER A 79 6.34 18.61 9.57
N LYS A 80 5.35 19.47 9.35
CA LYS A 80 3.98 19.20 9.75
C LYS A 80 3.41 18.06 8.90
N GLY A 81 2.92 17.04 9.56
CA GLY A 81 2.30 15.86 8.94
C GLY A 81 0.79 15.87 9.05
N ILE A 82 0.23 14.79 9.54
CA ILE A 82 -1.20 14.52 9.62
C ILE A 82 -1.64 14.23 11.06
N PRO A 83 -2.94 14.34 11.40
CA PRO A 83 -3.46 13.93 12.69
C PRO A 83 -3.24 12.43 12.95
N LEU A 84 -2.79 12.09 14.15
CA LEU A 84 -2.76 10.71 14.63
C LEU A 84 -3.95 10.45 15.54
N LYS A 85 -4.85 9.56 15.10
CA LYS A 85 -5.97 9.05 15.89
C LYS A 85 -5.77 7.57 16.14
N LEU A 86 -5.49 7.19 17.38
CA LEU A 86 -5.06 5.84 17.75
C LEU A 86 -6.12 5.04 18.52
N THR A 87 -7.25 5.66 18.83
CA THR A 87 -8.38 5.04 19.54
C THR A 87 -9.65 5.14 18.73
N SER A 88 -10.62 4.27 19.01
CA SER A 88 -11.96 4.30 18.40
C SER A 88 -12.85 5.42 18.95
N GLU A 89 -12.53 5.98 20.12
CA GLU A 89 -13.31 7.05 20.73
C GLU A 89 -13.47 8.26 19.82
N ILE A 90 -14.65 8.86 19.86
CA ILE A 90 -14.92 10.10 19.13
C ILE A 90 -14.23 11.25 19.88
N ALA A 91 -13.22 11.85 19.23
CA ALA A 91 -12.53 12.98 19.81
C ALA A 91 -13.51 14.18 19.95
N PRO A 92 -13.59 14.82 21.12
CA PRO A 92 -14.50 15.95 21.33
C PRO A 92 -14.06 17.21 20.57
N THR A 93 -12.81 17.26 20.13
CA THR A 93 -12.22 18.39 19.41
C THR A 93 -11.40 17.90 18.22
N ASN A 94 -11.04 18.82 17.34
CA ASN A 94 -10.14 18.49 16.22
C ASN A 94 -8.78 18.00 16.73
N VAL A 95 -8.34 16.85 16.25
CA VAL A 95 -7.02 16.30 16.54
C VAL A 95 -5.97 17.13 15.79
N PRO A 96 -4.96 17.71 16.45
CA PRO A 96 -3.92 18.47 15.76
C PRO A 96 -3.05 17.57 14.88
N CYS A 97 -2.45 18.16 13.84
CA CYS A 97 -1.48 17.44 13.03
C CYS A 97 -0.21 17.17 13.84
N SER A 98 0.27 15.95 13.79
CA SER A 98 1.57 15.55 14.31
C SER A 98 2.67 15.85 13.29
N ASN A 99 3.93 15.90 13.70
CA ASN A 99 5.05 15.97 12.77
C ASN A 99 5.17 14.67 11.96
N VAL A 100 5.76 14.76 10.78
CA VAL A 100 5.98 13.60 9.90
C VAL A 100 6.75 12.50 10.62
N SER A 101 7.80 12.83 11.38
CA SER A 101 8.57 11.87 12.19
C SER A 101 7.68 11.08 13.14
N VAL A 102 6.81 11.76 13.90
CA VAL A 102 5.91 11.12 14.87
C VAL A 102 4.92 10.17 14.19
N VAL A 103 4.47 10.53 12.97
CA VAL A 103 3.60 9.66 12.19
C VAL A 103 4.37 8.43 11.71
N TYR A 104 5.61 8.60 11.21
CA TYR A 104 6.45 7.48 10.80
C TYR A 104 6.81 6.57 11.98
N ASP A 105 7.12 7.12 13.16
CA ASP A 105 7.35 6.32 14.37
C ASP A 105 6.13 5.44 14.69
N ARG A 106 4.91 5.98 14.52
CA ARG A 106 3.69 5.19 14.70
C ARG A 106 3.54 4.13 13.62
N ILE A 107 3.79 4.44 12.36
CA ILE A 107 3.75 3.49 11.23
C ILE A 107 4.71 2.32 11.48
N ILE A 108 5.95 2.64 11.88
CA ILE A 108 6.97 1.62 12.17
C ILE A 108 6.58 0.78 13.39
N LYS A 109 6.10 1.39 14.45
CA LYS A 109 5.64 0.65 15.62
C LYS A 109 4.51 -0.32 15.26
N ASP A 110 3.52 0.12 14.49
CA ASP A 110 2.40 -0.71 14.09
C ASP A 110 2.83 -1.88 13.18
N ILE A 111 3.73 -1.62 12.21
CA ILE A 111 4.17 -2.70 11.31
C ILE A 111 5.02 -3.73 12.02
N GLU A 112 5.94 -3.33 12.91
CA GLU A 112 6.80 -4.24 13.65
C GLU A 112 6.00 -5.09 14.66
N GLU A 113 5.08 -4.48 15.41
CA GLU A 113 4.18 -5.21 16.29
C GLU A 113 3.26 -6.16 15.49
N GLY A 114 2.79 -5.72 14.33
CA GLY A 114 1.99 -6.55 13.42
C GLY A 114 2.76 -7.75 12.89
N ILE A 115 4.01 -7.57 12.46
CA ILE A 115 4.91 -8.66 12.05
C ILE A 115 5.11 -9.65 13.21
N ALA A 116 5.39 -9.14 14.41
CA ALA A 116 5.59 -10.02 15.59
C ALA A 116 4.34 -10.86 15.89
N CYS A 117 3.14 -10.29 15.83
CA CYS A 117 1.88 -11.02 15.99
C CYS A 117 1.71 -12.10 14.93
N LEU A 118 1.94 -11.77 13.66
CA LEU A 118 1.76 -12.70 12.55
C LEU A 118 2.81 -13.82 12.56
N THR A 119 4.04 -13.51 12.95
CA THR A 119 5.14 -14.49 13.07
C THR A 119 4.87 -15.48 14.18
N LYS A 120 4.37 -15.02 15.34
CA LYS A 120 4.04 -15.90 16.50
C LYS A 120 3.10 -17.05 16.14
N ILE A 121 2.22 -16.85 15.16
CA ILE A 121 1.23 -17.84 14.75
C ILE A 121 1.49 -18.39 13.34
N GLU A 122 2.66 -18.11 12.78
CA GLU A 122 3.05 -18.48 11.41
C GLU A 122 1.98 -18.14 10.36
N ALA A 123 1.43 -16.93 10.46
CA ALA A 123 0.29 -16.49 9.66
C ALA A 123 0.64 -16.38 8.18
N LYS A 124 0.37 -17.42 7.42
CA LYS A 124 0.42 -17.39 5.96
C LYS A 124 -0.70 -16.48 5.45
N GLY A 125 -0.33 -15.53 4.59
CA GLY A 125 -1.28 -14.67 3.90
C GLY A 125 -2.04 -15.43 2.81
N SER A 126 -3.11 -14.81 2.36
CA SER A 126 -3.76 -15.14 1.10
C SER A 126 -3.84 -13.88 0.25
N LYS A 127 -4.30 -14.00 -0.99
CA LYS A 127 -4.48 -12.80 -1.83
C LYS A 127 -5.39 -11.73 -1.21
N TYR A 128 -6.28 -12.13 -0.28
CA TYR A 128 -7.26 -11.25 0.36
C TYR A 128 -7.03 -11.05 1.87
N ARG A 129 -5.98 -11.64 2.43
CA ARG A 129 -5.62 -11.48 3.84
C ARG A 129 -4.12 -11.26 3.97
N ILE A 130 -3.75 -10.29 4.77
CA ILE A 130 -2.34 -9.97 5.03
C ILE A 130 -1.69 -11.14 5.78
N GLY A 131 -0.48 -11.51 5.30
CA GLY A 131 0.39 -12.46 5.96
C GLY A 131 1.76 -11.84 6.23
N ILE A 132 2.64 -12.64 6.82
CA ILE A 132 4.01 -12.25 7.17
C ILE A 132 4.76 -11.67 5.96
N ASN A 133 4.64 -12.31 4.80
CA ASN A 133 5.30 -11.90 3.56
C ASN A 133 4.88 -10.48 3.11
N ALA A 134 3.58 -10.19 3.11
CA ALA A 134 3.08 -8.87 2.76
C ALA A 134 3.49 -7.80 3.80
N ALA A 135 3.52 -8.17 5.09
CA ALA A 135 3.94 -7.28 6.16
C ALA A 135 5.43 -6.91 6.04
N HIS A 136 6.32 -7.87 5.75
CA HIS A 136 7.74 -7.59 5.50
C HIS A 136 7.96 -6.73 4.25
N LEU A 137 7.19 -6.94 3.17
CA LEU A 137 7.26 -6.10 1.98
C LEU A 137 6.85 -4.65 2.31
N LEU A 138 5.79 -4.45 3.10
CA LEU A 138 5.37 -3.11 3.52
C LEU A 138 6.42 -2.46 4.43
N ALA A 139 6.97 -3.18 5.41
CA ALA A 139 8.02 -2.68 6.28
C ALA A 139 9.25 -2.22 5.49
N SER A 140 9.73 -3.05 4.54
CA SER A 140 10.86 -2.67 3.69
C SER A 140 10.59 -1.38 2.91
N ARG A 141 9.35 -1.17 2.43
CA ARG A 141 8.95 0.06 1.75
C ARG A 141 8.94 1.27 2.71
N TYR A 142 8.47 1.12 3.93
CA TYR A 142 8.45 2.22 4.90
C TYR A 142 9.85 2.66 5.26
N TYR A 143 10.74 1.72 5.54
CA TYR A 143 12.15 2.01 5.82
C TYR A 143 12.90 2.57 4.60
N LEU A 144 12.52 2.17 3.38
CA LEU A 144 13.05 2.76 2.14
C LEU A 144 12.74 4.27 2.05
N PHE A 145 11.50 4.66 2.38
CA PHE A 145 11.10 6.09 2.41
C PHE A 145 11.79 6.88 3.52
N MET A 146 12.24 6.22 4.59
CA MET A 146 13.05 6.80 5.65
C MET A 146 14.56 6.77 5.35
N GLU A 147 14.98 6.15 4.24
CA GLU A 147 16.39 5.93 3.87
C GLU A 147 17.16 5.07 4.90
N ASN A 148 16.47 4.22 5.64
CA ASN A 148 17.07 3.28 6.58
C ASN A 148 17.41 1.96 5.87
N TRP A 149 18.54 1.96 5.18
CA TRP A 149 18.99 0.86 4.31
C TRP A 149 19.22 -0.46 5.04
N GLU A 150 19.64 -0.41 6.31
CA GLU A 150 19.85 -1.61 7.11
C GLU A 150 18.54 -2.35 7.35
N LYS A 151 17.50 -1.62 7.75
CA LYS A 151 16.17 -2.18 7.95
C LYS A 151 15.50 -2.61 6.65
N VAL A 152 15.74 -1.91 5.56
CA VAL A 152 15.30 -2.37 4.22
C VAL A 152 15.89 -3.74 3.92
N LYS A 153 17.21 -3.91 4.11
CA LYS A 153 17.89 -5.19 3.87
C LYS A 153 17.37 -6.29 4.79
N GLU A 154 17.13 -5.99 6.07
CA GLU A 154 16.59 -6.95 7.04
C GLU A 154 15.25 -7.51 6.57
N HIS A 155 14.27 -6.64 6.28
CA HIS A 155 12.94 -7.07 5.88
C HIS A 155 12.89 -7.70 4.49
N THR A 156 13.69 -7.24 3.54
CA THR A 156 13.77 -7.86 2.22
C THR A 156 14.43 -9.24 2.29
N SER A 157 15.46 -9.43 3.13
CA SER A 157 16.06 -10.74 3.37
C SER A 157 15.05 -11.71 3.99
N ALA A 158 14.32 -11.27 5.03
CA ALA A 158 13.27 -12.09 5.64
C ALA A 158 12.18 -12.51 4.63
N LEU A 159 11.82 -11.62 3.70
CA LEU A 159 10.90 -11.94 2.62
C LEU A 159 11.47 -12.97 1.64
N ILE A 160 12.72 -12.83 1.25
CA ILE A 160 13.42 -13.79 0.36
C ILE A 160 13.50 -15.16 1.03
N ASP A 161 13.85 -15.21 2.32
CA ASP A 161 13.95 -16.42 3.11
C ASP A 161 12.59 -17.12 3.26
N PHE A 162 11.50 -16.34 3.43
CA PHE A 162 10.12 -16.86 3.45
C PHE A 162 9.79 -17.65 2.17
N TYR A 163 10.34 -17.26 1.03
CA TYR A 163 10.17 -17.95 -0.25
C TYR A 163 11.31 -18.94 -0.58
N GLY A 164 12.11 -19.31 0.41
CA GLY A 164 13.21 -20.27 0.22
C GLY A 164 14.31 -19.79 -0.71
N GLY A 165 14.58 -18.48 -0.72
CA GLY A 165 15.61 -17.85 -1.55
C GLY A 165 15.19 -17.53 -2.98
N LYS A 166 13.93 -17.85 -3.38
CA LYS A 166 13.45 -17.64 -4.75
C LYS A 166 12.10 -16.94 -4.77
N LEU A 167 12.10 -15.65 -5.02
CA LEU A 167 10.87 -14.86 -5.13
C LEU A 167 9.99 -15.34 -6.28
N PRO A 168 8.65 -15.28 -6.11
CA PRO A 168 7.68 -15.67 -7.14
C PRO A 168 7.57 -14.60 -8.24
N ILE A 169 8.66 -14.36 -8.98
CA ILE A 169 8.71 -13.35 -10.04
C ILE A 169 7.93 -13.85 -11.25
N PHE A 170 7.10 -12.96 -11.79
CA PHE A 170 6.35 -13.22 -13.00
C PHE A 170 7.26 -13.18 -14.23
N ASN A 171 7.25 -14.26 -15.02
CA ASN A 171 8.06 -14.31 -16.23
C ASN A 171 7.30 -13.67 -17.40
N MET A 172 7.65 -12.44 -17.74
CA MET A 172 7.04 -11.69 -18.84
C MET A 172 7.29 -12.32 -20.22
N THR A 173 8.34 -13.13 -20.38
CA THR A 173 8.64 -13.77 -21.68
C THR A 173 7.66 -14.90 -22.03
N THR A 174 6.92 -15.42 -21.06
CA THR A 174 5.92 -16.48 -21.26
C THR A 174 4.54 -15.95 -21.59
N VAL A 175 4.35 -14.63 -21.57
CA VAL A 175 3.06 -13.99 -21.85
C VAL A 175 2.95 -13.71 -23.34
N ASN A 176 1.97 -14.35 -24.00
CA ASN A 176 1.55 -13.93 -25.33
C ASN A 176 0.81 -12.60 -25.18
N TYR A 177 1.51 -11.50 -25.37
CA TYR A 177 0.84 -10.21 -25.54
C TYR A 177 0.05 -10.26 -26.85
N PRO A 178 -1.26 -9.99 -26.84
CA PRO A 178 -1.97 -9.79 -28.09
C PRO A 178 -1.31 -8.62 -28.83
N THR A 179 -0.86 -8.88 -30.04
CA THR A 179 -0.17 -7.92 -30.92
C THR A 179 -1.06 -6.74 -31.34
N GLN A 180 -2.32 -6.74 -30.95
CA GLN A 180 -3.24 -5.63 -31.06
C GLN A 180 -3.94 -5.45 -29.71
N LEU A 181 -3.60 -4.38 -29.02
CA LEU A 181 -4.41 -3.84 -27.95
C LEU A 181 -5.75 -3.36 -28.51
N ASN A 182 -6.65 -4.30 -28.73
CA ASN A 182 -8.06 -3.98 -28.91
C ASN A 182 -8.63 -3.55 -27.55
N PHE A 183 -8.32 -2.33 -27.14
CA PHE A 183 -8.80 -1.69 -25.92
C PHE A 183 -10.33 -1.66 -25.82
N LEU A 184 -11.03 -1.83 -26.94
CA LEU A 184 -12.48 -1.68 -27.02
C LEU A 184 -13.27 -2.99 -26.83
N ASN A 185 -12.64 -4.18 -26.93
CA ASN A 185 -13.38 -5.44 -26.91
C ASN A 185 -12.84 -6.53 -25.99
N SER A 186 -11.78 -6.30 -25.27
CA SER A 186 -11.23 -7.31 -24.35
C SER A 186 -11.24 -6.81 -22.90
N TYR A 187 -12.21 -7.29 -22.12
CA TYR A 187 -12.19 -7.23 -20.64
C TYR A 187 -11.05 -8.06 -20.02
N THR A 188 -10.09 -8.49 -20.81
CA THR A 188 -8.87 -9.14 -20.35
C THR A 188 -7.81 -8.08 -20.10
N PHE A 189 -7.92 -7.41 -18.95
CA PHE A 189 -6.84 -6.60 -18.42
C PHE A 189 -5.53 -7.39 -18.34
N PRO A 190 -4.39 -6.71 -18.58
CA PRO A 190 -3.10 -7.37 -18.51
C PRO A 190 -2.93 -8.08 -17.18
N PHE A 191 -2.25 -9.21 -17.22
CA PHE A 191 -2.02 -10.15 -16.11
C PHE A 191 -1.47 -9.52 -14.82
N PHE A 192 -0.93 -8.31 -14.89
CA PHE A 192 -0.34 -7.58 -13.75
C PHE A 192 -1.34 -7.31 -12.62
N PHE A 193 -2.60 -7.02 -12.94
CA PHE A 193 -3.64 -6.68 -11.96
C PHE A 193 -4.59 -7.86 -11.65
N LYS A 194 -4.25 -9.07 -12.09
CA LYS A 194 -5.05 -10.25 -11.74
C LYS A 194 -4.59 -10.80 -10.40
N VAL A 195 -5.56 -11.16 -9.58
CA VAL A 195 -5.34 -11.85 -8.30
C VAL A 195 -4.43 -13.08 -8.45
N ASP A 196 -4.47 -13.75 -9.59
CA ASP A 196 -3.66 -14.93 -9.88
C ASP A 196 -2.19 -14.65 -10.16
N ASN A 197 -1.79 -13.38 -10.31
CA ASN A 197 -0.39 -13.03 -10.47
C ASN A 197 0.42 -13.44 -9.23
N SER A 198 1.50 -14.20 -9.45
CA SER A 198 2.35 -14.72 -8.38
C SER A 198 3.06 -13.62 -7.57
N GLU A 199 3.33 -12.46 -8.18
CA GLU A 199 3.96 -11.32 -7.52
C GLU A 199 3.04 -10.58 -6.55
N ILE A 200 1.71 -10.77 -6.66
CA ILE A 200 0.76 -10.12 -5.75
C ILE A 200 0.72 -10.90 -4.45
N LEU A 201 1.22 -10.28 -3.37
CA LEU A 201 1.21 -10.85 -2.03
C LEU A 201 -0.09 -10.56 -1.30
N PHE A 202 -0.69 -9.41 -1.55
CA PHE A 202 -1.97 -8.97 -1.00
C PHE A 202 -2.69 -8.11 -2.03
N PHE A 203 -3.95 -8.42 -2.29
CA PHE A 203 -4.77 -7.70 -3.25
C PHE A 203 -5.73 -6.77 -2.51
N TYR A 204 -5.53 -5.48 -2.70
CA TYR A 204 -6.38 -4.42 -2.18
C TYR A 204 -6.94 -3.62 -3.36
N SER A 205 -8.22 -3.73 -3.59
CA SER A 205 -8.91 -3.03 -4.67
C SER A 205 -10.32 -2.64 -4.25
N THR A 206 -10.82 -1.55 -4.82
CA THR A 206 -12.22 -1.17 -4.71
C THR A 206 -12.93 -1.42 -6.04
N SER A 207 -14.24 -1.63 -5.99
CA SER A 207 -15.06 -1.83 -7.20
C SER A 207 -15.02 -0.63 -8.18
N ASN A 208 -14.59 0.53 -7.70
CA ASN A 208 -14.53 1.76 -8.50
C ASN A 208 -13.18 1.95 -9.22
N GLU A 209 -12.14 1.19 -8.89
CA GLU A 209 -10.84 1.29 -9.57
C GLU A 209 -10.93 0.89 -11.04
N ASN A 210 -11.78 -0.07 -11.36
CA ASN A 210 -12.06 -0.45 -12.75
C ASN A 210 -12.65 0.72 -13.57
N ALA A 211 -13.39 1.63 -12.95
CA ALA A 211 -13.95 2.78 -13.64
C ALA A 211 -12.89 3.83 -14.01
N LEU A 212 -11.83 3.96 -13.20
CA LEU A 212 -10.69 4.84 -13.51
C LEU A 212 -9.80 4.23 -14.60
N MET A 213 -9.60 2.93 -14.57
CA MET A 213 -8.74 2.20 -15.52
C MET A 213 -9.44 1.94 -16.86
N ASN A 214 -10.77 1.85 -16.88
CA ASN A 214 -11.56 1.60 -18.08
C ASN A 214 -11.98 2.87 -18.84
N SER A 215 -11.65 4.05 -18.34
CA SER A 215 -11.98 5.25 -19.11
C SER A 215 -10.96 5.39 -20.25
N SER A 216 -11.45 5.42 -21.49
CA SER A 216 -10.68 5.76 -22.69
C SER A 216 -9.90 7.10 -22.58
N TRP A 217 -10.19 7.86 -21.55
CA TRP A 217 -9.52 9.10 -21.19
C TRP A 217 -8.12 8.90 -20.60
N MET A 218 -7.82 7.76 -19.99
CA MET A 218 -6.49 7.54 -19.39
C MET A 218 -5.42 7.26 -20.45
N SER A 219 -5.78 6.66 -21.57
CA SER A 219 -4.84 6.43 -22.68
C SER A 219 -4.40 7.73 -23.38
N GLU A 220 -5.23 8.78 -23.30
CA GLU A 220 -4.90 10.09 -23.86
C GLU A 220 -4.29 11.06 -22.84
N ALA A 221 -4.57 10.84 -21.55
CA ALA A 221 -4.16 11.77 -20.49
C ALA A 221 -2.77 11.48 -19.90
N PHE A 222 -2.30 10.24 -19.98
CA PHE A 222 -1.04 9.81 -19.38
C PHE A 222 -0.21 9.00 -20.38
N GLN A 223 0.73 9.66 -21.02
CA GLN A 223 1.75 8.98 -21.82
C GLN A 223 3.08 9.00 -21.08
N ALA A 224 3.86 7.94 -21.25
CA ALA A 224 5.22 7.90 -20.76
C ALA A 224 6.02 9.05 -21.36
N SER A 225 6.76 9.80 -20.54
CA SER A 225 7.60 10.87 -21.03
C SER A 225 8.70 10.33 -21.94
N THR A 226 9.12 11.13 -22.92
CA THR A 226 10.25 10.76 -23.81
C THR A 226 11.50 10.43 -23.02
N ALA A 227 11.74 11.11 -21.89
CA ALA A 227 12.84 10.81 -20.97
C ALA A 227 12.72 9.42 -20.34
N LEU A 228 11.50 9.01 -19.94
CA LEU A 228 11.26 7.67 -19.42
C LEU A 228 11.45 6.62 -20.52
N ILE A 229 10.89 6.84 -21.71
CA ILE A 229 11.04 5.94 -22.86
C ILE A 229 12.52 5.73 -23.22
N SER A 230 13.33 6.78 -23.20
CA SER A 230 14.75 6.71 -23.51
C SER A 230 15.59 5.92 -22.48
N CYS A 231 15.04 5.65 -21.27
CA CYS A 231 15.69 4.81 -20.28
C CYS A 231 15.59 3.31 -20.61
N PHE A 232 14.72 2.91 -21.52
CA PHE A 232 14.57 1.51 -21.93
C PHE A 232 15.45 1.17 -23.12
N GLN A 233 15.95 -0.06 -23.13
CA GLN A 233 16.65 -0.59 -24.32
C GLN A 233 15.65 -0.85 -25.45
N SER A 234 16.09 -0.75 -26.71
CA SER A 234 15.22 -0.89 -27.90
C SER A 234 14.51 -2.26 -28.02
N ASN A 235 15.01 -3.27 -27.33
CA ASN A 235 14.44 -4.62 -27.27
C ASN A 235 13.59 -4.85 -26.00
N ASP A 236 13.34 -3.82 -25.21
CA ASP A 236 12.52 -3.94 -23.99
C ASP A 236 11.06 -4.14 -24.38
N GLN A 237 10.49 -5.24 -23.92
CA GLN A 237 9.08 -5.58 -24.24
C GLN A 237 8.07 -4.58 -23.71
N ARG A 238 8.43 -3.78 -22.69
CA ARG A 238 7.59 -2.72 -22.14
C ARG A 238 7.36 -1.54 -23.10
N LEU A 239 8.18 -1.43 -24.16
CA LEU A 239 8.01 -0.42 -25.21
C LEU A 239 6.97 -0.79 -26.26
N ASN A 240 6.57 -2.08 -26.33
CA ASN A 240 5.68 -2.63 -27.35
C ASN A 240 4.22 -2.78 -26.87
N GLY A 241 3.89 -2.23 -25.68
CA GLY A 241 2.57 -2.30 -25.07
C GLY A 241 1.75 -1.02 -25.20
#